data_7a84409c7ef5dd30b8166c7e6927d691
#
_entry.id   7a84409c7ef5dd30b8166c7e6927d691
#
_cell.length_a   1.000
_cell.length_b   1.000
_cell.length_c   1.000
_cell.angle_alpha   90.00
_cell.angle_beta   90.00
_cell.angle_gamma   90.00
#
_symmetry.space_group_name_H-M   'P 1'
#
loop_
_entity.id
_entity.type
_entity.pdbx_description
1 polymer ?
#
loop_
_entity_poly.entity_id
_entity_poly.type
_entity_poly.pdbx_seq_one_letter_code
_entity_poly.pdbx_strand_id
1 'polypeptide(L)'
;MKRKVRTRKLGIKFKILIPVCVCVLVVCVVMGVNSYKHIQAGMVEMGVQEADMAADLTLRMLDGDEVEQIVPGAEESDAYKGVLAALKNMKDSCGIAYLYTLYTDGTNVYYGVDVEATEDVSYLGDPFADSYEELKSVFEGQEYVQDYIDETEDGDLITVDKPITNSCLLYTSPSPRDTARSRM
;
A
#
# COMPACT_ATOMS: atom_id res chain seq x y z
N MET A 1 61.52 25.38 26.28
CA MET A 1 61.79 24.74 24.96
C MET A 1 60.53 24.82 24.12
N LYS A 2 60.40 25.76 23.17
CA LYS A 2 59.23 25.88 22.29
C LYS A 2 59.47 25.01 21.05
N ARG A 3 58.68 23.94 20.89
CA ARG A 3 58.69 23.07 19.66
C ARG A 3 58.09 23.87 18.49
N LYS A 4 58.92 24.23 17.52
CA LYS A 4 58.52 24.89 16.27
C LYS A 4 57.82 23.85 15.40
N VAL A 5 56.47 23.93 15.26
CA VAL A 5 55.70 23.10 14.34
C VAL A 5 56.09 23.46 12.91
N ARG A 6 56.79 22.56 12.22
CA ARG A 6 57.26 22.73 10.85
C ARG A 6 56.07 22.46 9.89
N THR A 7 55.35 23.51 9.50
CA THR A 7 54.31 23.42 8.46
C THR A 7 54.96 23.01 7.14
N ARG A 8 54.72 21.78 6.70
CA ARG A 8 55.12 21.32 5.38
C ARG A 8 54.34 22.14 4.33
N LYS A 9 55.02 22.97 3.54
CA LYS A 9 54.43 23.68 2.39
C LYS A 9 54.01 22.63 1.36
N LEU A 10 52.69 22.44 1.22
CA LEU A 10 52.13 21.59 0.15
C LEU A 10 52.60 22.12 -1.23
N GLY A 11 53.12 21.21 -2.06
CA GLY A 11 53.55 21.55 -3.41
C GLY A 11 52.37 22.07 -4.26
N ILE A 12 52.65 22.86 -5.28
CA ILE A 12 51.65 23.47 -6.18
C ILE A 12 50.67 22.45 -6.73
N LYS A 13 51.16 21.23 -7.02
CA LYS A 13 50.32 20.10 -7.50
C LYS A 13 49.18 19.76 -6.53
N PHE A 14 49.46 19.70 -5.23
CA PHE A 14 48.45 19.42 -4.19
C PHE A 14 47.48 20.58 -3.98
N LYS A 15 47.92 21.82 -4.18
CA LYS A 15 47.05 23.01 -4.06
C LYS A 15 45.97 23.05 -5.15
N ILE A 16 46.22 22.46 -6.31
CA ILE A 16 45.26 22.39 -7.41
C ILE A 16 44.44 21.07 -7.29
N LEU A 17 45.06 19.95 -6.94
CA LEU A 17 44.41 18.66 -6.87
C LEU A 17 43.32 18.62 -5.79
N ILE A 18 43.58 19.17 -4.59
CA ILE A 18 42.63 19.12 -3.47
C ILE A 18 41.31 19.81 -3.82
N PRO A 19 41.26 21.09 -4.31
CA PRO A 19 39.97 21.69 -4.66
C PRO A 19 39.23 20.96 -5.81
N VAL A 20 39.95 20.42 -6.77
CA VAL A 20 39.32 19.64 -7.83
C VAL A 20 38.66 18.36 -7.28
N CYS A 21 39.37 17.62 -6.43
CA CYS A 21 38.79 16.44 -5.76
C CYS A 21 37.58 16.80 -4.89
N VAL A 22 37.64 17.92 -4.17
CA VAL A 22 36.51 18.39 -3.38
C VAL A 22 35.30 18.74 -4.27
N CYS A 23 35.52 19.44 -5.38
CA CYS A 23 34.46 19.76 -6.32
C CYS A 23 33.80 18.48 -6.89
N VAL A 24 34.62 17.50 -7.30
CA VAL A 24 34.10 16.22 -7.83
C VAL A 24 33.31 15.49 -6.76
N LEU A 25 33.78 15.43 -5.52
CA LEU A 25 33.05 14.83 -4.39
C LEU A 25 31.69 15.52 -4.16
N VAL A 26 31.65 16.83 -4.15
CA VAL A 26 30.40 17.59 -3.98
C VAL A 26 29.41 17.27 -5.09
N VAL A 27 29.88 17.27 -6.35
CA VAL A 27 29.02 16.91 -7.49
C VAL A 27 28.50 15.49 -7.38
N CYS A 28 29.34 14.50 -7.01
CA CYS A 28 28.93 13.12 -6.82
C CYS A 28 27.87 12.98 -5.70
N VAL A 29 28.05 13.68 -4.58
CA VAL A 29 27.06 13.65 -3.49
C VAL A 29 25.73 14.26 -3.92
N VAL A 30 25.76 15.43 -4.57
CA VAL A 30 24.53 16.09 -5.06
C VAL A 30 23.80 15.20 -6.09
N MET A 31 24.52 14.62 -7.05
CA MET A 31 23.92 13.72 -8.02
C MET A 31 23.39 12.45 -7.37
N GLY A 32 24.11 11.86 -6.42
CA GLY A 32 23.69 10.66 -5.69
C GLY A 32 22.39 10.88 -4.91
N VAL A 33 22.31 11.97 -4.15
CA VAL A 33 21.09 12.32 -3.40
C VAL A 33 19.91 12.57 -4.32
N ASN A 34 20.13 13.28 -5.44
CA ASN A 34 19.07 13.55 -6.39
C ASN A 34 18.58 12.28 -7.09
N SER A 35 19.50 11.40 -7.52
CA SER A 35 19.15 10.10 -8.12
C SER A 35 18.40 9.22 -7.13
N TYR A 36 18.79 9.18 -5.87
CA TYR A 36 18.10 8.40 -4.83
C TYR A 36 16.65 8.83 -4.65
N LYS A 37 16.40 10.16 -4.57
CA LYS A 37 15.04 10.69 -4.45
C LYS A 37 14.18 10.36 -5.68
N HIS A 38 14.74 10.44 -6.88
CA HIS A 38 14.01 10.09 -8.10
C HIS A 38 13.68 8.60 -8.18
N ILE A 39 14.60 7.74 -7.74
CA ILE A 39 14.35 6.28 -7.70
C ILE A 39 13.26 5.95 -6.70
N GLN A 40 13.30 6.53 -5.49
CA GLN A 40 12.24 6.31 -4.49
C GLN A 40 10.86 6.76 -5.01
N ALA A 41 10.77 7.97 -5.57
CA ALA A 41 9.51 8.45 -6.13
C ALA A 41 8.99 7.55 -7.26
N GLY A 42 9.87 7.06 -8.13
CA GLY A 42 9.50 6.13 -9.20
C GLY A 42 9.04 4.77 -8.68
N MET A 43 9.63 4.26 -7.59
CA MET A 43 9.19 3.00 -6.97
C MET A 43 7.80 3.14 -6.34
N VAL A 44 7.53 4.24 -5.64
CA VAL A 44 6.19 4.53 -5.10
C VAL A 44 5.16 4.62 -6.22
N GLU A 45 5.44 5.38 -7.27
CA GLU A 45 4.53 5.51 -8.42
C GLU A 45 4.21 4.16 -9.07
N MET A 46 5.23 3.30 -9.26
CA MET A 46 5.02 1.95 -9.81
C MET A 46 4.18 1.09 -8.87
N GLY A 47 4.47 1.09 -7.56
CA GLY A 47 3.72 0.33 -6.58
C GLY A 47 2.25 0.78 -6.50
N VAL A 48 2.00 2.08 -6.51
CA VAL A 48 0.64 2.64 -6.57
C VAL A 48 -0.10 2.16 -7.82
N GLN A 49 0.53 2.25 -9.00
CA GLN A 49 -0.11 1.82 -10.26
C GLN A 49 -0.44 0.33 -10.25
N GLU A 50 0.43 -0.50 -9.68
CA GLU A 50 0.22 -1.95 -9.62
C GLU A 50 -0.90 -2.31 -8.64
N ALA A 51 -0.93 -1.71 -7.45
CA ALA A 51 -1.99 -1.88 -6.47
C ALA A 51 -3.35 -1.37 -6.99
N ASP A 52 -3.37 -0.20 -7.63
CA ASP A 52 -4.56 0.42 -8.22
C ASP A 52 -5.14 -0.47 -9.33
N MET A 53 -4.28 -0.95 -10.24
CA MET A 53 -4.69 -1.86 -11.31
C MET A 53 -5.24 -3.18 -10.74
N ALA A 54 -4.61 -3.76 -9.71
CA ALA A 54 -5.08 -4.98 -9.08
C ALA A 54 -6.45 -4.78 -8.42
N ALA A 55 -6.64 -3.66 -7.72
CA ALA A 55 -7.94 -3.31 -7.14
C ALA A 55 -9.02 -3.13 -8.20
N ASP A 56 -8.73 -2.44 -9.30
CA ASP A 56 -9.67 -2.26 -10.43
C ASP A 56 -10.07 -3.59 -11.08
N LEU A 57 -9.09 -4.47 -11.30
CA LEU A 57 -9.36 -5.79 -11.88
C LEU A 57 -10.18 -6.64 -10.91
N THR A 58 -9.90 -6.57 -9.62
CA THR A 58 -10.66 -7.25 -8.58
C THR A 58 -12.12 -6.80 -8.58
N LEU A 59 -12.38 -5.49 -8.60
CA LEU A 59 -13.74 -4.94 -8.66
C LEU A 59 -14.53 -5.40 -9.89
N ARG A 60 -13.86 -5.60 -11.03
CA ARG A 60 -14.51 -6.10 -12.24
C ARG A 60 -14.88 -7.60 -12.17
N MET A 61 -14.22 -8.34 -11.29
CA MET A 61 -14.48 -9.79 -11.10
C MET A 61 -15.46 -10.07 -9.98
N LEU A 62 -15.66 -9.12 -9.07
CA LEU A 62 -16.58 -9.25 -7.96
C LEU A 62 -17.99 -8.79 -8.38
N ASP A 63 -19.00 -9.58 -7.99
CA ASP A 63 -20.39 -9.15 -8.01
C ASP A 63 -20.72 -8.56 -6.64
N GLY A 64 -20.99 -7.25 -6.59
CA GLY A 64 -21.32 -6.57 -5.33
C GLY A 64 -22.59 -7.12 -4.66
N ASP A 65 -23.53 -7.69 -5.42
CA ASP A 65 -24.72 -8.33 -4.88
C ASP A 65 -24.39 -9.67 -4.17
N GLU A 66 -23.33 -10.36 -4.63
CA GLU A 66 -22.82 -11.55 -3.94
C GLU A 66 -22.01 -11.17 -2.69
N VAL A 67 -21.19 -10.12 -2.78
CA VAL A 67 -20.40 -9.60 -1.64
C VAL A 67 -21.32 -9.13 -0.52
N GLU A 68 -22.44 -8.48 -0.82
CA GLU A 68 -23.43 -8.02 0.18
C GLU A 68 -24.07 -9.17 0.98
N GLN A 69 -24.08 -10.39 0.44
CA GLN A 69 -24.63 -11.57 1.12
C GLN A 69 -23.63 -12.18 2.13
N ILE A 70 -22.37 -11.73 2.11
CA ILE A 70 -21.32 -12.25 3.00
C ILE A 70 -21.43 -11.56 4.35
N VAL A 71 -22.07 -12.24 5.29
CA VAL A 71 -22.22 -11.81 6.68
C VAL A 71 -21.54 -12.80 7.61
N PRO A 72 -21.17 -12.43 8.83
CA PRO A 72 -20.57 -13.36 9.79
C PRO A 72 -21.36 -14.64 9.94
N GLY A 73 -20.67 -15.78 9.77
CA GLY A 73 -21.29 -17.11 9.72
C GLY A 73 -21.64 -17.63 8.32
N ALA A 74 -21.35 -16.85 7.27
CA ALA A 74 -21.61 -17.25 5.87
C ALA A 74 -20.39 -17.88 5.17
N GLU A 75 -19.35 -18.30 5.88
CA GLU A 75 -18.09 -18.83 5.34
C GLU A 75 -18.29 -20.08 4.45
N GLU A 76 -19.34 -20.83 4.71
CA GLU A 76 -19.70 -22.02 3.91
C GLU A 76 -20.60 -21.70 2.70
N SER A 77 -21.04 -20.45 2.53
CA SER A 77 -21.91 -20.05 1.42
C SER A 77 -21.17 -20.11 0.07
N ASP A 78 -21.94 -20.29 -1.00
CA ASP A 78 -21.41 -20.26 -2.36
C ASP A 78 -20.88 -18.84 -2.71
N ALA A 79 -21.52 -17.79 -2.20
CA ALA A 79 -21.09 -16.40 -2.38
C ALA A 79 -19.70 -16.18 -1.77
N TYR A 80 -19.50 -16.57 -0.50
CA TYR A 80 -18.19 -16.46 0.16
C TYR A 80 -17.10 -17.23 -0.62
N LYS A 81 -17.36 -18.48 -0.98
CA LYS A 81 -16.43 -19.33 -1.73
C LYS A 81 -16.11 -18.76 -3.11
N GLY A 82 -17.09 -18.17 -3.77
CA GLY A 82 -16.92 -17.50 -5.06
C GLY A 82 -16.03 -16.29 -4.97
N VAL A 83 -16.28 -15.39 -4.02
CA VAL A 83 -15.47 -14.19 -3.76
C VAL A 83 -14.05 -14.58 -3.34
N LEU A 84 -13.90 -15.55 -2.43
CA LEU A 84 -12.58 -16.05 -2.00
C LEU A 84 -11.76 -16.59 -3.18
N ALA A 85 -12.38 -17.35 -4.07
CA ALA A 85 -11.71 -17.88 -5.26
C ALA A 85 -11.31 -16.76 -6.23
N ALA A 86 -12.15 -15.75 -6.43
CA ALA A 86 -11.86 -14.60 -7.27
C ALA A 86 -10.68 -13.78 -6.72
N LEU A 87 -10.69 -13.45 -5.43
CA LEU A 87 -9.62 -12.74 -4.76
C LEU A 87 -8.29 -13.51 -4.82
N LYS A 88 -8.33 -14.84 -4.56
CA LYS A 88 -7.14 -15.68 -4.62
C LYS A 88 -6.52 -15.71 -6.02
N ASN A 89 -7.34 -15.88 -7.05
CA ASN A 89 -6.86 -15.85 -8.44
C ASN A 89 -6.23 -14.50 -8.77
N MET A 90 -6.78 -13.40 -8.26
CA MET A 90 -6.27 -12.06 -8.51
C MET A 90 -4.95 -11.84 -7.77
N LYS A 91 -4.87 -12.19 -6.48
CA LYS A 91 -3.63 -12.11 -5.69
C LYS A 91 -2.50 -12.88 -6.38
N ASP A 92 -2.74 -14.12 -6.78
CA ASP A 92 -1.76 -14.97 -7.45
C ASP A 92 -1.32 -14.42 -8.82
N SER A 93 -2.24 -13.76 -9.55
CA SER A 93 -1.98 -13.22 -10.89
C SER A 93 -1.24 -11.89 -10.88
N CYS A 94 -1.54 -11.02 -9.92
CA CYS A 94 -0.95 -9.68 -9.81
C CYS A 94 0.28 -9.65 -8.90
N GLY A 95 0.53 -10.70 -8.09
CA GLY A 95 1.69 -10.76 -7.19
C GLY A 95 1.63 -9.76 -6.02
N ILE A 96 0.43 -9.29 -5.66
CA ILE A 96 0.20 -8.39 -4.54
C ILE A 96 0.34 -9.13 -3.20
N ALA A 97 0.85 -8.42 -2.18
CA ALA A 97 1.11 -9.03 -0.87
C ALA A 97 -0.20 -9.36 -0.15
N TYR A 98 -1.12 -8.40 -0.08
CA TYR A 98 -2.39 -8.53 0.64
C TYR A 98 -3.56 -8.12 -0.24
N LEU A 99 -4.64 -8.91 -0.21
CA LEU A 99 -5.89 -8.60 -0.89
C LEU A 99 -7.05 -9.12 -0.07
N TYR A 100 -7.90 -8.23 0.40
CA TYR A 100 -9.05 -8.57 1.23
C TYR A 100 -10.19 -7.58 1.02
N THR A 101 -11.38 -7.95 1.47
CA THR A 101 -12.53 -7.05 1.53
C THR A 101 -12.76 -6.60 2.97
N LEU A 102 -13.30 -5.40 3.13
CA LEU A 102 -13.70 -4.83 4.41
C LEU A 102 -15.18 -4.45 4.35
N TYR A 103 -15.86 -4.55 5.49
CA TYR A 103 -17.21 -4.02 5.67
C TYR A 103 -17.34 -3.25 6.98
N THR A 104 -18.41 -2.50 7.14
CA THR A 104 -18.65 -1.67 8.34
C THR A 104 -20.08 -1.78 8.83
N ASP A 105 -20.25 -1.67 10.16
CA ASP A 105 -21.54 -1.47 10.81
C ASP A 105 -21.90 0.01 10.97
N GLY A 106 -21.08 0.92 10.42
CA GLY A 106 -21.19 2.37 10.55
C GLY A 106 -20.44 2.97 11.76
N THR A 107 -19.80 2.11 12.58
CA THR A 107 -19.01 2.52 13.75
C THR A 107 -17.64 1.83 13.73
N ASN A 108 -17.62 0.55 13.42
CA ASN A 108 -16.42 -0.28 13.38
C ASN A 108 -16.24 -0.83 11.96
N VAL A 109 -15.01 -1.24 11.68
CA VAL A 109 -14.64 -1.90 10.43
C VAL A 109 -14.21 -3.32 10.72
N TYR A 110 -14.58 -4.23 9.84
CA TYR A 110 -14.34 -5.66 9.97
C TYR A 110 -13.80 -6.24 8.67
N TYR A 111 -13.04 -7.33 8.79
CA TYR A 111 -12.65 -8.13 7.65
C TYR A 111 -13.86 -8.87 7.06
N GLY A 112 -14.00 -8.80 5.74
CA GLY A 112 -14.90 -9.62 4.96
C GLY A 112 -14.21 -10.91 4.51
N VAL A 113 -13.76 -10.96 3.26
CA VAL A 113 -13.02 -12.10 2.72
C VAL A 113 -11.55 -11.73 2.64
N ASP A 114 -10.70 -12.51 3.30
CA ASP A 114 -9.24 -12.43 3.27
C ASP A 114 -8.65 -13.67 2.59
N VAL A 115 -7.66 -13.46 1.73
CA VAL A 115 -6.99 -14.53 0.97
C VAL A 115 -5.57 -14.80 1.44
N GLU A 116 -5.21 -14.35 2.65
CA GLU A 116 -3.90 -14.64 3.21
C GLU A 116 -3.72 -16.15 3.39
N ALA A 117 -2.55 -16.66 3.06
CA ALA A 117 -2.25 -18.09 3.08
C ALA A 117 -1.49 -18.52 4.35
N THR A 118 -1.24 -17.61 5.28
CA THR A 118 -0.43 -17.82 6.47
C THR A 118 -1.28 -17.99 7.74
N GLU A 119 -0.62 -18.19 8.89
CA GLU A 119 -1.31 -18.23 10.20
C GLU A 119 -1.93 -16.88 10.60
N ASP A 120 -1.63 -15.81 9.85
CA ASP A 120 -2.09 -14.44 10.05
C ASP A 120 -3.37 -14.10 9.24
N VAL A 121 -4.05 -15.11 8.70
CA VAL A 121 -5.34 -14.90 8.00
C VAL A 121 -6.39 -14.30 8.95
N SER A 122 -7.04 -13.24 8.51
CA SER A 122 -8.15 -12.66 9.24
C SER A 122 -9.46 -13.33 8.85
N TYR A 123 -10.26 -13.70 9.86
CA TYR A 123 -11.54 -14.37 9.63
C TYR A 123 -12.66 -13.36 9.38
N LEU A 124 -13.69 -13.81 8.71
CA LEU A 124 -14.90 -13.02 8.47
C LEU A 124 -15.48 -12.50 9.80
N GLY A 125 -15.53 -11.17 9.92
CA GLY A 125 -16.01 -10.50 11.12
C GLY A 125 -14.94 -10.14 12.15
N ASP A 126 -13.68 -10.47 11.90
CA ASP A 126 -12.59 -9.99 12.75
C ASP A 126 -12.47 -8.47 12.66
N PRO A 127 -12.21 -7.78 13.78
CA PRO A 127 -12.10 -6.34 13.79
C PRO A 127 -10.87 -5.88 13.00
N PHE A 128 -11.07 -4.87 12.15
CA PHE A 128 -9.99 -4.22 11.43
C PHE A 128 -9.33 -3.13 12.29
N ALA A 129 -8.03 -2.90 12.10
CA ALA A 129 -7.26 -2.00 12.95
C ALA A 129 -7.61 -0.51 12.74
N ASP A 130 -7.89 -0.11 11.48
CA ASP A 130 -8.21 1.28 11.17
C ASP A 130 -9.66 1.59 11.58
N SER A 131 -9.88 2.82 12.03
CA SER A 131 -11.21 3.24 12.45
C SER A 131 -12.12 3.54 11.26
N TYR A 132 -13.45 3.49 11.48
CA TYR A 132 -14.42 3.90 10.46
C TYR A 132 -14.18 5.32 9.93
N GLU A 133 -13.77 6.26 10.78
CA GLU A 133 -13.52 7.65 10.37
C GLU A 133 -12.37 7.78 9.36
N GLU A 134 -11.35 6.90 9.44
CA GLU A 134 -10.22 6.88 8.49
C GLU A 134 -10.64 6.33 7.13
N LEU A 135 -11.52 5.33 7.10
CA LEU A 135 -12.03 4.69 5.87
C LEU A 135 -13.35 5.25 5.38
N LYS A 136 -13.92 6.23 6.09
CA LYS A 136 -15.25 6.78 5.81
C LYS A 136 -15.45 7.24 4.37
N SER A 137 -14.44 7.92 3.79
CA SER A 137 -14.52 8.38 2.41
C SER A 137 -14.67 7.22 1.43
N VAL A 138 -14.02 6.09 1.70
CA VAL A 138 -14.10 4.89 0.86
C VAL A 138 -15.47 4.23 0.99
N PHE A 139 -15.98 4.10 2.22
CA PHE A 139 -17.34 3.62 2.45
C PHE A 139 -18.43 4.57 1.91
N GLU A 140 -18.10 5.83 1.68
CA GLU A 140 -18.97 6.81 1.01
C GLU A 140 -18.81 6.81 -0.52
N GLY A 141 -17.96 5.93 -1.07
CA GLY A 141 -17.80 5.71 -2.51
C GLY A 141 -16.64 6.48 -3.15
N GLN A 142 -15.72 7.01 -2.37
CA GLN A 142 -14.49 7.59 -2.89
C GLN A 142 -13.37 6.55 -2.89
N GLU A 143 -12.48 6.61 -3.85
CA GLU A 143 -11.27 5.79 -3.86
C GLU A 143 -10.20 6.43 -2.95
N TYR A 144 -9.47 5.59 -2.23
CA TYR A 144 -8.28 6.01 -1.50
C TYR A 144 -7.05 5.36 -2.12
N VAL A 145 -6.07 6.18 -2.46
CA VAL A 145 -4.79 5.75 -3.02
C VAL A 145 -3.69 6.39 -2.19
N GLN A 146 -2.89 5.56 -1.53
CA GLN A 146 -1.75 6.00 -0.74
C GLN A 146 -0.61 6.40 -1.66
N ASP A 147 -0.02 7.59 -1.45
CA ASP A 147 1.06 8.15 -2.25
C ASP A 147 2.45 8.09 -1.57
N TYR A 148 2.55 7.34 -0.49
CA TYR A 148 3.77 7.12 0.28
C TYR A 148 3.91 5.64 0.68
N ILE A 149 5.12 5.25 1.07
CA ILE A 149 5.39 3.92 1.63
C ILE A 149 5.10 3.97 3.12
N ASP A 150 4.29 3.04 3.60
CA ASP A 150 4.04 2.81 5.02
C ASP A 150 4.97 1.70 5.52
N GLU A 151 5.81 2.03 6.51
CA GLU A 151 6.72 1.07 7.15
C GLU A 151 5.98 0.35 8.28
N THR A 152 5.51 -0.86 8.01
CA THR A 152 4.78 -1.68 8.98
C THR A 152 5.62 -2.85 9.49
N GLU A 153 5.13 -3.57 10.50
CA GLU A 153 5.77 -4.80 10.99
C GLU A 153 5.80 -5.90 9.91
N ASP A 154 4.86 -5.86 8.97
CA ASP A 154 4.76 -6.79 7.83
C ASP A 154 5.57 -6.37 6.60
N GLY A 155 6.29 -5.24 6.70
CA GLY A 155 7.13 -4.69 5.64
C GLY A 155 6.68 -3.31 5.17
N ASP A 156 7.28 -2.88 4.06
CA ASP A 156 6.97 -1.61 3.40
C ASP A 156 5.76 -1.80 2.49
N LEU A 157 4.65 -1.14 2.80
CA LEU A 157 3.38 -1.34 2.12
C LEU A 157 2.87 -0.06 1.44
N ILE A 158 2.18 -0.23 0.33
CA ILE A 158 1.36 0.79 -0.32
C ILE A 158 -0.08 0.28 -0.35
N THR A 159 -1.02 1.10 0.10
CA THR A 159 -2.43 0.74 0.22
C THR A 159 -3.27 1.45 -0.82
N VAL A 160 -4.18 0.70 -1.44
CA VAL A 160 -5.25 1.22 -2.30
C VAL A 160 -6.57 0.62 -1.83
N ASP A 161 -7.54 1.48 -1.53
CA ASP A 161 -8.88 1.09 -1.12
C ASP A 161 -9.89 1.57 -2.15
N LYS A 162 -10.73 0.67 -2.64
CA LYS A 162 -11.79 0.99 -3.61
C LYS A 162 -13.14 0.48 -3.15
N PRO A 163 -14.21 1.28 -3.32
CA PRO A 163 -15.55 0.89 -2.91
C PRO A 163 -16.10 -0.23 -3.79
N ILE A 164 -16.69 -1.25 -3.19
CA ILE A 164 -17.48 -2.27 -3.89
C ILE A 164 -18.92 -1.78 -3.92
N THR A 165 -19.52 -1.76 -5.11
CA THR A 165 -20.91 -1.31 -5.31
C THR A 165 -21.79 -2.48 -5.77
N ASN A 166 -22.98 -2.59 -5.20
CA ASN A 166 -24.00 -3.52 -5.66
C ASN A 166 -24.75 -2.98 -6.89
N SER A 167 -25.61 -3.81 -7.50
CA SER A 167 -26.40 -3.45 -8.69
C SER A 167 -27.37 -2.29 -8.47
N CYS A 168 -27.74 -2.01 -7.24
CA CYS A 168 -28.68 -0.95 -6.91
C CYS A 168 -28.07 0.47 -6.96
N LEU A 169 -26.72 0.61 -7.03
CA LEU A 169 -26.00 1.90 -6.99
C LEU A 169 -26.44 2.83 -5.86
N LEU A 170 -27.22 2.31 -4.91
CA LEU A 170 -27.79 3.10 -3.83
C LEU A 170 -26.91 3.02 -2.61
N TYR A 171 -26.31 4.13 -2.28
CA TYR A 171 -25.79 4.46 -0.95
C TYR A 171 -26.94 4.51 0.06
N THR A 172 -27.67 3.41 0.26
CA THR A 172 -28.75 3.36 1.24
C THR A 172 -28.25 2.63 2.47
N SER A 173 -28.08 3.41 3.52
CA SER A 173 -27.95 2.96 4.90
C SER A 173 -29.18 2.15 5.34
N PRO A 174 -29.07 1.14 6.23
CA PRO A 174 -27.89 0.60 6.89
C PRO A 174 -27.60 -0.85 6.48
N SER A 175 -26.95 -1.03 5.36
CA SER A 175 -26.36 -2.32 4.98
C SER A 175 -24.83 -2.20 5.11
N PRO A 176 -24.11 -3.22 5.51
CA PRO A 176 -22.66 -3.15 5.56
C PRO A 176 -22.13 -2.72 4.18
N ARG A 177 -21.32 -1.66 4.18
CA ARG A 177 -20.67 -1.17 2.96
C ARG A 177 -19.34 -1.87 2.84
N ASP A 178 -19.15 -2.56 1.75
CA ASP A 178 -17.94 -3.33 1.50
C ASP A 178 -16.93 -2.51 0.71
N THR A 179 -15.67 -2.68 1.03
CA THR A 179 -14.55 -2.13 0.26
C THR A 179 -13.55 -3.23 -0.06
N ALA A 180 -12.95 -3.19 -1.24
CA ALA A 180 -11.80 -4.02 -1.56
C ALA A 180 -10.52 -3.23 -1.25
N ARG A 181 -9.66 -3.80 -0.44
CA ARG A 181 -8.36 -3.23 -0.10
C ARG A 181 -7.24 -4.08 -0.68
N SER A 182 -6.33 -3.44 -1.39
CA SER A 182 -5.13 -4.06 -1.94
C SER A 182 -3.89 -3.39 -1.34
N ARG A 183 -2.95 -4.19 -0.84
CA ARG A 183 -1.65 -3.72 -0.34
C ARG A 183 -0.52 -4.43 -1.09
N MET A 184 0.49 -3.68 -1.44
CA MET A 184 1.74 -4.16 -2.02
C MET A 184 2.91 -3.91 -1.10
#